data_da832e1102a8149371116ea0b0dad740
#
_entry.id   da832e1102a8149371116ea0b0dad740
#
_cell.length_a   1.000
_cell.length_b   1.000
_cell.length_c   1.000
_cell.angle_alpha   90.00
_cell.angle_beta   90.00
_cell.angle_gamma   90.00
#
_symmetry.space_group_name_H-M   'P 1'
#
loop_
_entity.id
_entity.type
_entity.pdbx_description
1 polymer ?
#
loop_
_entity_poly.entity_id
_entity_poly.type
_entity_poly.pdbx_seq_one_letter_code
_entity_poly.pdbx_strand_id
1 'polypeptide(L)'
;MLLILFAVVVLAVVAFGVYYWLYGQFYENTDDAYVNGNLVQITPQVTGTVTTIAADDGDLVKQGQVLVQLDPSDTIVTQQSAEANLANVVRQVRGLYSNVDNYKALFNTRKIELQRAKDDYDRRASLAHDGAISQEELSHARDTLTSAEEALSSAQHQLNTTSALVDDTTISSHPDVKAAAARLRQAYLDRVRSTMVAPVTGYVAKRSVQVGSRVQPGTPLMAVVPLDQIWIDANFKETQLMKMRIGQPVEIDADLYGGTVAYHGKVESLGVGTGSAFSLLPAQNASGNWIKIVQRLPVRIRLDPEHLDKYPLRIGLSTNVTVDLHDENGPVLAPHPQDKPRFATDVYDHQLAEADNLVARIIHENGEQARAAGLGQN
;
A
#
# COMPACT_ATOMS: atom_id res chain seq x y z
N MET A 1 1.23 42.13 -70.78
CA MET A 1 1.66 42.12 -69.40
C MET A 1 0.59 41.50 -68.43
N LEU A 2 -0.67 41.98 -68.49
CA LEU A 2 -1.74 41.51 -67.64
C LEU A 2 -2.04 40.01 -67.77
N LEU A 3 -2.05 39.42 -68.96
CA LEU A 3 -2.24 37.99 -69.21
C LEU A 3 -1.11 37.12 -68.69
N ILE A 4 0.13 37.59 -68.67
CA ILE A 4 1.28 36.88 -68.12
C ILE A 4 1.19 36.89 -66.61
N LEU A 5 0.84 38.04 -66.00
CA LEU A 5 0.63 38.14 -64.54
C LEU A 5 -0.49 37.20 -64.10
N PHE A 6 -1.61 37.16 -64.78
CA PHE A 6 -2.73 36.26 -64.53
C PHE A 6 -2.33 34.77 -64.61
N ALA A 7 -1.56 34.39 -65.66
CA ALA A 7 -1.06 33.03 -65.79
C ALA A 7 -0.13 32.61 -64.60
N VAL A 8 0.75 33.51 -64.15
CA VAL A 8 1.63 33.26 -62.99
C VAL A 8 0.84 33.08 -61.74
N VAL A 9 -0.19 33.92 -61.53
CA VAL A 9 -1.07 33.76 -60.30
C VAL A 9 -1.83 32.45 -60.35
N VAL A 10 -2.39 32.06 -61.47
CA VAL A 10 -3.08 30.77 -61.64
C VAL A 10 -2.14 29.61 -61.39
N LEU A 11 -0.91 29.65 -61.91
CA LEU A 11 0.09 28.61 -61.70
C LEU A 11 0.53 28.53 -60.25
N ALA A 12 0.66 29.65 -59.54
CA ALA A 12 0.97 29.70 -58.10
C ALA A 12 -0.17 29.11 -57.26
N VAL A 13 -1.44 29.41 -57.58
CA VAL A 13 -2.62 28.86 -56.93
C VAL A 13 -2.72 27.35 -57.13
N VAL A 14 -2.48 26.88 -58.37
CA VAL A 14 -2.47 25.43 -58.66
C VAL A 14 -1.32 24.73 -57.93
N ALA A 15 -0.11 25.30 -57.95
CA ALA A 15 1.04 24.74 -57.24
C ALA A 15 0.79 24.68 -55.74
N PHE A 16 0.22 25.75 -55.16
CA PHE A 16 -0.18 25.76 -53.74
C PHE A 16 -1.28 24.73 -53.44
N GLY A 17 -2.27 24.60 -54.32
CA GLY A 17 -3.32 23.59 -54.17
C GLY A 17 -2.79 22.16 -54.25
N VAL A 18 -1.86 21.88 -55.17
CA VAL A 18 -1.18 20.58 -55.27
C VAL A 18 -0.28 20.32 -54.05
N TYR A 19 0.47 21.31 -53.56
CA TYR A 19 1.27 21.22 -52.40
C TYR A 19 0.42 20.92 -51.15
N TYR A 20 -0.68 21.66 -50.94
CA TYR A 20 -1.61 21.43 -49.85
C TYR A 20 -2.25 20.03 -49.90
N TRP A 21 -2.65 19.59 -51.13
CA TRP A 21 -3.26 18.27 -51.34
C TRP A 21 -2.27 17.12 -51.08
N LEU A 22 -0.99 17.29 -51.44
CA LEU A 22 0.04 16.26 -51.26
C LEU A 22 0.63 16.21 -49.87
N TYR A 23 0.73 17.35 -49.16
CA TYR A 23 1.42 17.46 -47.88
C TYR A 23 0.54 18.03 -46.77
N GLY A 24 -0.13 19.16 -47.00
CA GLY A 24 -0.78 19.93 -45.95
C GLY A 24 -1.95 19.21 -45.28
N GLN A 25 -2.64 18.31 -45.97
CA GLN A 25 -3.77 17.56 -45.40
C GLN A 25 -3.39 16.45 -44.40
N PHE A 26 -2.10 16.11 -44.33
CA PHE A 26 -1.61 15.03 -43.47
C PHE A 26 -1.01 15.54 -42.15
N TYR A 27 -1.01 16.84 -41.89
CA TYR A 27 -0.49 17.43 -40.66
C TYR A 27 -1.59 18.22 -40.00
N GLU A 28 -1.89 17.82 -38.75
CA GLU A 28 -2.81 18.57 -37.88
C GLU A 28 -2.04 19.19 -36.74
N ASN A 29 -2.23 20.48 -36.52
CA ASN A 29 -1.55 21.23 -35.50
C ASN A 29 -2.52 21.84 -34.48
N THR A 30 -2.03 22.02 -33.24
CA THR A 30 -2.71 22.77 -32.19
C THR A 30 -1.69 23.53 -31.32
N ASP A 31 -2.05 24.74 -30.98
CA ASP A 31 -1.36 25.62 -30.00
C ASP A 31 -1.98 25.50 -28.60
N ASP A 32 -3.11 24.79 -28.46
CA ASP A 32 -3.79 24.52 -27.19
C ASP A 32 -3.28 23.21 -26.60
N ALA A 33 -1.98 23.17 -26.30
CA ALA A 33 -1.32 22.00 -25.76
C ALA A 33 -0.42 22.37 -24.57
N TYR A 34 -0.45 21.55 -23.53
CA TYR A 34 0.27 21.81 -22.28
C TYR A 34 1.01 20.58 -21.82
N VAL A 35 2.20 20.83 -21.24
CA VAL A 35 2.94 19.79 -20.53
C VAL A 35 2.19 19.44 -19.25
N ASN A 36 1.87 18.19 -19.08
CA ASN A 36 1.22 17.64 -17.89
C ASN A 36 2.08 16.53 -17.30
N GLY A 37 1.76 16.09 -16.08
CA GLY A 37 2.53 15.05 -15.38
C GLY A 37 1.89 14.64 -14.06
N ASN A 38 2.46 13.62 -13.46
CA ASN A 38 2.03 13.16 -12.16
C ASN A 38 2.46 14.16 -11.08
N LEU A 39 1.52 14.55 -10.24
CA LEU A 39 1.77 15.35 -9.05
C LEU A 39 1.57 14.45 -7.83
N VAL A 40 2.66 13.89 -7.29
CA VAL A 40 2.61 12.97 -6.15
C VAL A 40 2.57 13.77 -4.87
N GLN A 41 1.39 13.87 -4.26
CA GLN A 41 1.20 14.61 -3.02
C GLN A 41 1.76 13.82 -1.82
N ILE A 42 2.56 14.49 -1.00
CA ILE A 42 3.11 13.95 0.24
C ILE A 42 2.20 14.40 1.39
N THR A 43 1.56 13.41 2.01
CA THR A 43 0.65 13.62 3.15
C THR A 43 1.10 12.79 4.34
N PRO A 44 0.99 13.30 5.58
CA PRO A 44 1.31 12.53 6.77
C PRO A 44 0.27 11.42 6.98
N GLN A 45 0.71 10.30 7.53
CA GLN A 45 -0.16 9.18 7.89
C GLN A 45 -0.48 9.18 9.41
N VAL A 46 0.29 9.94 10.19
CA VAL A 46 0.11 10.12 11.63
C VAL A 46 0.09 11.60 11.98
N THR A 47 -0.55 11.94 13.10
CA THR A 47 -0.54 13.32 13.62
C THR A 47 0.76 13.58 14.35
N GLY A 48 1.35 14.76 14.16
CA GLY A 48 2.55 15.16 14.88
C GLY A 48 2.95 16.60 14.59
N THR A 49 3.99 17.08 15.29
CA THR A 49 4.61 18.37 15.07
C THR A 49 5.84 18.20 14.17
N VAL A 50 5.97 19.03 13.15
CA VAL A 50 7.10 18.98 12.22
C VAL A 50 8.38 19.47 12.92
N THR A 51 9.39 18.61 12.97
CA THR A 51 10.71 18.93 13.53
C THR A 51 11.73 19.28 12.46
N THR A 52 11.66 18.60 11.31
CA THR A 52 12.64 18.76 10.23
C THR A 52 11.95 18.73 8.87
N ILE A 53 12.40 19.60 7.98
CA ILE A 53 12.08 19.59 6.55
C ILE A 53 13.40 19.47 5.81
N ALA A 54 13.58 18.41 5.07
CA ALA A 54 14.86 18.05 4.43
C ALA A 54 14.94 18.47 2.96
N ALA A 55 13.84 18.94 2.37
CA ALA A 55 13.80 19.40 0.98
C ALA A 55 12.85 20.59 0.82
N ASP A 56 13.18 21.51 -0.07
CA ASP A 56 12.40 22.70 -0.38
C ASP A 56 11.99 22.72 -1.87
N ASP A 57 11.14 23.68 -2.24
CA ASP A 57 10.66 23.84 -3.61
C ASP A 57 11.82 23.96 -4.59
N GLY A 58 11.81 23.14 -5.63
CA GLY A 58 12.84 23.05 -6.66
C GLY A 58 13.94 22.03 -6.41
N ASP A 59 14.02 21.43 -5.21
CA ASP A 59 15.02 20.42 -4.90
C ASP A 59 14.71 19.08 -5.59
N LEU A 60 15.73 18.43 -6.12
CA LEU A 60 15.67 17.07 -6.62
C LEU A 60 15.77 16.07 -5.46
N VAL A 61 14.79 15.20 -5.32
CA VAL A 61 14.75 14.14 -4.30
C VAL A 61 14.71 12.78 -4.94
N LYS A 62 15.36 11.80 -4.29
CA LYS A 62 15.35 10.41 -4.73
C LYS A 62 14.26 9.64 -4.01
N GLN A 63 13.74 8.60 -4.66
CA GLN A 63 12.83 7.65 -4.02
C GLN A 63 13.45 7.11 -2.71
N GLY A 64 12.65 7.09 -1.62
CA GLY A 64 13.11 6.69 -0.28
C GLY A 64 13.84 7.78 0.52
N GLN A 65 14.15 8.94 -0.09
CA GLN A 65 14.77 10.05 0.62
C GLN A 65 13.80 10.68 1.62
N VAL A 66 14.27 10.98 2.83
CA VAL A 66 13.48 11.67 3.86
C VAL A 66 13.16 13.09 3.39
N LEU A 67 11.87 13.47 3.48
CA LEU A 67 11.36 14.79 3.12
C LEU A 67 10.97 15.60 4.35
N VAL A 68 10.20 15.01 5.24
CA VAL A 68 9.71 15.66 6.46
C VAL A 68 9.77 14.69 7.61
N GLN A 69 10.16 15.17 8.79
CA GLN A 69 10.18 14.41 10.02
C GLN A 69 9.29 15.07 11.06
N LEU A 70 8.42 14.28 11.66
CA LEU A 70 7.62 14.68 12.82
C LEU A 70 8.36 14.32 14.11
N ASP A 71 7.99 14.97 15.21
CA ASP A 71 8.45 14.60 16.55
C ASP A 71 8.04 13.15 16.86
N PRO A 72 8.98 12.22 17.02
CA PRO A 72 8.69 10.82 17.26
C PRO A 72 8.47 10.50 18.74
N SER A 73 8.55 11.45 19.67
CA SER A 73 8.58 11.22 21.10
C SER A 73 7.37 10.40 21.58
N ASP A 74 6.17 10.80 21.21
CA ASP A 74 4.93 10.10 21.61
C ASP A 74 4.84 8.70 20.99
N THR A 75 5.28 8.54 19.76
CA THR A 75 5.24 7.25 19.06
C THR A 75 6.30 6.27 19.60
N ILE A 76 7.46 6.76 20.01
CA ILE A 76 8.49 5.96 20.68
C ILE A 76 7.97 5.42 22.02
N VAL A 77 7.37 6.29 22.87
CA VAL A 77 6.80 5.87 24.16
C VAL A 77 5.66 4.86 23.96
N THR A 78 4.81 5.08 22.96
CA THR A 78 3.71 4.16 22.60
C THR A 78 4.24 2.80 22.18
N GLN A 79 5.28 2.77 21.32
CA GLN A 79 5.92 1.53 20.92
C GLN A 79 6.55 0.79 22.09
N GLN A 80 7.32 1.48 22.96
CA GLN A 80 7.93 0.87 24.14
C GLN A 80 6.88 0.27 25.08
N SER A 81 5.76 0.96 25.28
CA SER A 81 4.63 0.46 26.05
C SER A 81 4.03 -0.81 25.44
N ALA A 82 3.86 -0.84 24.11
CA ALA A 82 3.36 -2.01 23.40
C ALA A 82 4.34 -3.20 23.42
N GLU A 83 5.65 -2.95 23.36
CA GLU A 83 6.70 -3.97 23.53
C GLU A 83 6.65 -4.61 24.94
N ALA A 84 6.58 -3.78 25.97
CA ALA A 84 6.47 -4.24 27.36
C ALA A 84 5.17 -5.04 27.58
N ASN A 85 4.07 -4.59 27.00
CA ASN A 85 2.78 -5.29 27.07
C ASN A 85 2.86 -6.66 26.38
N LEU A 86 3.40 -6.76 25.17
CA LEU A 86 3.58 -8.04 24.46
C LEU A 86 4.44 -9.00 25.31
N ALA A 87 5.56 -8.53 25.85
CA ALA A 87 6.42 -9.33 26.72
C ALA A 87 5.68 -9.86 27.96
N ASN A 88 4.83 -9.04 28.58
CA ASN A 88 4.01 -9.44 29.71
C ASN A 88 2.98 -10.51 29.32
N VAL A 89 2.24 -10.31 28.23
CA VAL A 89 1.24 -11.27 27.74
C VAL A 89 1.88 -12.61 27.38
N VAL A 90 3.06 -12.60 26.72
CA VAL A 90 3.80 -13.84 26.41
C VAL A 90 4.15 -14.60 27.69
N ARG A 91 4.63 -13.91 28.75
CA ARG A 91 4.93 -14.55 30.05
C ARG A 91 3.67 -15.09 30.73
N GLN A 92 2.55 -14.36 30.68
CA GLN A 92 1.26 -14.83 31.23
C GLN A 92 0.78 -16.10 30.51
N VAL A 93 0.76 -16.09 29.17
CA VAL A 93 0.36 -17.26 28.37
C VAL A 93 1.29 -18.45 28.65
N ARG A 94 2.61 -18.23 28.74
CA ARG A 94 3.55 -19.28 29.13
C ARG A 94 3.19 -19.88 30.51
N GLY A 95 2.76 -19.02 31.47
CA GLY A 95 2.25 -19.48 32.76
C GLY A 95 1.03 -20.39 32.63
N LEU A 96 0.12 -20.14 31.69
CA LEU A 96 -1.02 -21.04 31.41
C LEU A 96 -0.56 -22.42 30.96
N TYR A 97 0.41 -22.52 30.06
CA TYR A 97 0.97 -23.81 29.63
C TYR A 97 1.64 -24.55 30.80
N SER A 98 2.39 -23.85 31.63
CA SER A 98 3.01 -24.45 32.82
C SER A 98 1.96 -24.97 33.83
N ASN A 99 0.82 -24.29 33.94
CA ASN A 99 -0.29 -24.75 34.79
C ASN A 99 -0.94 -26.02 34.22
N VAL A 100 -1.11 -26.12 32.89
CA VAL A 100 -1.59 -27.37 32.25
C VAL A 100 -0.66 -28.53 32.57
N ASP A 101 0.66 -28.33 32.48
CA ASP A 101 1.64 -29.38 32.79
C ASP A 101 1.55 -29.82 34.29
N ASN A 102 1.35 -28.86 35.21
CA ASN A 102 1.15 -29.15 36.62
C ASN A 102 -0.13 -29.97 36.89
N TYR A 103 -1.26 -29.60 36.28
CA TYR A 103 -2.51 -30.35 36.42
C TYR A 103 -2.45 -31.70 35.73
N LYS A 104 -1.72 -31.85 34.63
CA LYS A 104 -1.44 -33.13 34.01
C LYS A 104 -0.63 -34.06 34.91
N ALA A 105 0.35 -33.54 35.61
CA ALA A 105 1.11 -34.31 36.59
C ALA A 105 0.22 -34.71 37.79
N LEU A 106 -0.63 -33.82 38.30
CA LEU A 106 -1.60 -34.12 39.35
C LEU A 106 -2.58 -35.22 38.93
N PHE A 107 -3.16 -35.12 37.72
CA PHE A 107 -4.05 -36.14 37.17
C PHE A 107 -3.36 -37.51 37.09
N ASN A 108 -2.11 -37.58 36.65
CA ASN A 108 -1.34 -38.83 36.62
C ASN A 108 -1.10 -39.39 38.02
N THR A 109 -0.85 -38.56 38.99
CA THR A 109 -0.71 -38.99 40.43
C THR A 109 -2.01 -39.59 40.93
N ARG A 110 -3.17 -38.93 40.72
CA ARG A 110 -4.49 -39.46 41.11
C ARG A 110 -4.85 -40.76 40.39
N LYS A 111 -4.45 -40.88 39.15
CA LYS A 111 -4.63 -42.13 38.39
C LYS A 111 -3.88 -43.31 38.99
N ILE A 112 -2.64 -43.08 39.49
CA ILE A 112 -1.86 -44.12 40.16
C ILE A 112 -2.46 -44.45 41.52
N GLU A 113 -2.95 -43.46 42.28
CA GLU A 113 -3.64 -43.66 43.56
C GLU A 113 -4.92 -44.51 43.37
N LEU A 114 -5.75 -44.21 42.38
CA LEU A 114 -6.92 -45.00 42.05
C LEU A 114 -6.54 -46.42 41.72
N GLN A 115 -5.51 -46.66 40.93
CA GLN A 115 -5.07 -48.01 40.58
C GLN A 115 -4.68 -48.82 41.85
N ARG A 116 -3.97 -48.20 42.78
CA ARG A 116 -3.58 -48.82 44.06
C ARG A 116 -4.80 -49.16 44.92
N ALA A 117 -5.76 -48.22 45.02
CA ALA A 117 -6.98 -48.42 45.82
C ALA A 117 -7.83 -49.56 45.23
N LYS A 118 -7.89 -49.65 43.89
CA LYS A 118 -8.59 -50.73 43.18
C LYS A 118 -7.92 -52.05 43.39
N ASP A 119 -6.61 -52.17 43.27
CA ASP A 119 -5.87 -53.43 43.48
C ASP A 119 -5.99 -53.87 44.95
N ASP A 120 -6.05 -52.96 45.92
CA ASP A 120 -6.27 -53.27 47.30
C ASP A 120 -7.70 -53.76 47.59
N TYR A 121 -8.70 -53.09 47.02
CA TYR A 121 -10.10 -53.50 47.12
C TYR A 121 -10.31 -54.88 46.50
N ASP A 122 -9.81 -55.15 45.28
CA ASP A 122 -9.96 -56.42 44.56
C ASP A 122 -9.33 -57.60 45.38
N ARG A 123 -8.15 -57.38 45.95
CA ARG A 123 -7.47 -58.31 46.82
C ARG A 123 -8.29 -58.61 48.10
N ARG A 124 -8.81 -57.55 48.76
CA ARG A 124 -9.63 -57.68 49.99
C ARG A 124 -10.98 -58.33 49.67
N ALA A 125 -11.60 -58.05 48.56
CA ALA A 125 -12.85 -58.68 48.11
C ALA A 125 -12.68 -60.20 47.96
N SER A 126 -11.57 -60.68 47.40
CA SER A 126 -11.25 -62.11 47.32
C SER A 126 -11.08 -62.70 48.71
N LEU A 127 -10.34 -62.09 49.64
CA LEU A 127 -10.12 -62.56 51.00
C LEU A 127 -11.41 -62.55 51.83
N ALA A 128 -12.32 -61.61 51.62
CA ALA A 128 -13.64 -61.60 52.28
C ALA A 128 -14.54 -62.72 51.81
N HIS A 129 -14.46 -63.10 50.55
CA HIS A 129 -15.18 -64.28 50.02
C HIS A 129 -14.71 -65.59 50.71
N ASP A 130 -13.41 -65.68 50.99
CA ASP A 130 -12.81 -66.80 51.69
C ASP A 130 -12.98 -66.74 53.23
N GLY A 131 -13.67 -65.70 53.75
CA GLY A 131 -13.91 -65.53 55.19
C GLY A 131 -12.68 -65.08 55.99
N ALA A 132 -11.60 -64.59 55.32
CA ALA A 132 -10.32 -64.24 55.93
C ALA A 132 -10.25 -62.80 56.47
N ILE A 133 -11.22 -61.90 56.13
CA ILE A 133 -11.32 -60.54 56.64
C ILE A 133 -12.74 -60.19 57.04
N SER A 134 -12.90 -59.10 57.83
CA SER A 134 -14.20 -58.61 58.27
C SER A 134 -14.94 -57.83 57.17
N GLN A 135 -16.30 -57.77 57.26
CA GLN A 135 -17.11 -56.93 56.37
C GLN A 135 -16.79 -55.43 56.54
N GLU A 136 -16.36 -55.01 57.73
CA GLU A 136 -15.94 -53.62 58.01
C GLU A 136 -14.69 -53.28 57.23
N GLU A 137 -13.65 -54.17 57.19
CA GLU A 137 -12.42 -53.95 56.45
C GLU A 137 -12.67 -53.90 54.95
N LEU A 138 -13.61 -54.69 54.39
CA LEU A 138 -14.02 -54.60 52.99
C LEU A 138 -14.74 -53.29 52.71
N SER A 139 -15.63 -52.84 53.62
CA SER A 139 -16.31 -51.54 53.46
C SER A 139 -15.33 -50.40 53.43
N HIS A 140 -14.33 -50.35 54.36
CA HIS A 140 -13.27 -49.32 54.34
C HIS A 140 -12.45 -49.32 53.04
N ALA A 141 -12.16 -50.51 52.48
CA ALA A 141 -11.47 -50.57 51.18
C ALA A 141 -12.32 -50.01 50.02
N ARG A 142 -13.65 -50.27 50.06
CA ARG A 142 -14.59 -49.72 49.12
C ARG A 142 -14.72 -48.21 49.19
N ASP A 143 -14.81 -47.67 50.41
CA ASP A 143 -14.88 -46.23 50.67
C ASP A 143 -13.58 -45.53 50.17
N THR A 144 -12.42 -46.18 50.38
CA THR A 144 -11.14 -45.70 49.87
C THR A 144 -11.09 -45.69 48.33
N LEU A 145 -11.60 -46.75 47.71
CA LEU A 145 -11.72 -46.82 46.23
C LEU A 145 -12.63 -45.71 45.69
N THR A 146 -13.82 -45.54 46.26
CA THR A 146 -14.76 -44.48 45.87
C THR A 146 -14.13 -43.11 46.05
N SER A 147 -13.44 -42.85 47.15
CA SER A 147 -12.73 -41.58 47.39
C SER A 147 -11.63 -41.32 46.33
N ALA A 148 -10.91 -42.35 45.90
CA ALA A 148 -9.88 -42.24 44.86
C ALA A 148 -10.49 -42.00 43.49
N GLU A 149 -11.66 -42.58 43.16
CA GLU A 149 -12.42 -42.34 41.95
C GLU A 149 -12.86 -40.89 41.83
N GLU A 150 -13.45 -40.36 42.90
CA GLU A 150 -13.88 -38.96 42.97
C GLU A 150 -12.69 -37.99 42.89
N ALA A 151 -11.55 -38.29 43.53
CA ALA A 151 -10.33 -37.50 43.46
C ALA A 151 -9.75 -37.49 42.03
N LEU A 152 -9.78 -38.59 41.28
CA LEU A 152 -9.37 -38.62 39.88
C LEU A 152 -10.33 -37.81 39.00
N SER A 153 -11.64 -37.95 39.20
CA SER A 153 -12.66 -37.19 38.47
C SER A 153 -12.46 -35.70 38.64
N SER A 154 -12.24 -35.25 39.87
CA SER A 154 -11.96 -33.85 40.18
C SER A 154 -10.68 -33.36 39.48
N ALA A 155 -9.59 -34.12 39.52
CA ALA A 155 -8.33 -33.77 38.84
C ALA A 155 -8.49 -33.70 37.31
N GLN A 156 -9.32 -34.60 36.74
CA GLN A 156 -9.63 -34.59 35.30
C GLN A 156 -10.39 -33.31 34.90
N HIS A 157 -11.40 -32.94 35.70
CA HIS A 157 -12.15 -31.70 35.46
C HIS A 157 -11.27 -30.48 35.52
N GLN A 158 -10.37 -30.42 36.52
CA GLN A 158 -9.43 -29.33 36.66
C GLN A 158 -8.44 -29.23 35.46
N LEU A 159 -7.91 -30.39 35.03
CA LEU A 159 -7.07 -30.45 33.82
C LEU A 159 -7.84 -29.97 32.59
N ASN A 160 -9.06 -30.46 32.34
CA ASN A 160 -9.86 -30.08 31.20
C ASN A 160 -10.16 -28.57 31.19
N THR A 161 -10.54 -28.00 32.34
CA THR A 161 -10.81 -26.55 32.45
C THR A 161 -9.58 -25.71 32.13
N THR A 162 -8.41 -26.16 32.64
CA THR A 162 -7.15 -25.41 32.41
C THR A 162 -6.66 -25.60 30.96
N SER A 163 -6.78 -26.80 30.38
CA SER A 163 -6.41 -27.09 29.00
C SER A 163 -7.22 -26.27 28.01
N ALA A 164 -8.51 -26.04 28.28
CA ALA A 164 -9.38 -25.25 27.41
C ALA A 164 -8.87 -23.81 27.18
N LEU A 165 -8.01 -23.29 28.05
CA LEU A 165 -7.40 -21.97 27.89
C LEU A 165 -6.27 -21.93 26.84
N VAL A 166 -5.71 -23.09 26.50
CA VAL A 166 -4.54 -23.21 25.60
C VAL A 166 -4.72 -24.22 24.48
N ASP A 167 -5.91 -24.88 24.40
CA ASP A 167 -6.18 -25.91 23.41
C ASP A 167 -5.92 -25.42 21.98
N ASP A 168 -5.32 -26.29 21.16
CA ASP A 168 -4.99 -26.09 19.76
C ASP A 168 -4.12 -24.84 19.49
N THR A 169 -3.46 -24.28 20.51
CA THR A 169 -2.60 -23.11 20.35
C THR A 169 -1.15 -23.40 20.73
N THR A 170 -0.28 -22.53 20.29
CA THR A 170 1.09 -22.35 20.79
C THR A 170 1.20 -20.97 21.40
N ILE A 171 2.27 -20.65 22.12
CA ILE A 171 2.48 -19.32 22.68
C ILE A 171 2.33 -18.25 21.61
N SER A 172 2.91 -18.44 20.43
CA SER A 172 2.86 -17.48 19.31
C SER A 172 1.50 -17.41 18.63
N SER A 173 0.70 -18.48 18.66
CA SER A 173 -0.62 -18.53 18.03
C SER A 173 -1.77 -18.20 18.99
N HIS A 174 -1.48 -18.07 20.29
CA HIS A 174 -2.49 -17.74 21.30
C HIS A 174 -3.19 -16.42 21.01
N PRO A 175 -4.53 -16.32 21.16
CA PRO A 175 -5.28 -15.11 20.83
C PRO A 175 -4.78 -13.85 21.52
N ASP A 176 -4.45 -13.92 22.80
CA ASP A 176 -3.95 -12.77 23.56
C ASP A 176 -2.59 -12.28 23.06
N VAL A 177 -1.69 -13.20 22.71
CA VAL A 177 -0.38 -12.86 22.15
C VAL A 177 -0.57 -12.23 20.76
N LYS A 178 -1.46 -12.76 19.92
CA LYS A 178 -1.78 -12.17 18.62
C LYS A 178 -2.35 -10.76 18.75
N ALA A 179 -3.24 -10.53 19.72
CA ALA A 179 -3.81 -9.21 19.98
C ALA A 179 -2.75 -8.21 20.45
N ALA A 180 -1.85 -8.60 21.37
CA ALA A 180 -0.73 -7.76 21.80
C ALA A 180 0.27 -7.50 20.68
N ALA A 181 0.57 -8.51 19.86
CA ALA A 181 1.43 -8.39 18.68
C ALA A 181 0.84 -7.41 17.64
N ALA A 182 -0.47 -7.44 17.41
CA ALA A 182 -1.13 -6.49 16.50
C ALA A 182 -0.99 -5.04 17.00
N ARG A 183 -1.12 -4.81 18.31
CA ARG A 183 -0.91 -3.48 18.90
C ARG A 183 0.53 -3.00 18.75
N LEU A 184 1.51 -3.90 18.93
CA LEU A 184 2.91 -3.55 18.72
C LEU A 184 3.19 -3.23 17.24
N ARG A 185 2.65 -4.00 16.29
CA ARG A 185 2.77 -3.67 14.86
C ARG A 185 2.25 -2.27 14.54
N GLN A 186 1.06 -1.94 15.07
CA GLN A 186 0.49 -0.61 14.87
C GLN A 186 1.40 0.48 15.43
N ALA A 187 1.85 0.34 16.67
CA ALA A 187 2.74 1.32 17.30
C ALA A 187 4.08 1.48 16.57
N TYR A 188 4.64 0.38 16.04
CA TYR A 188 5.83 0.39 15.20
C TYR A 188 5.60 1.16 13.89
N LEU A 189 4.50 0.86 13.19
CA LEU A 189 4.13 1.55 11.96
C LEU A 189 3.91 3.04 12.19
N ASP A 190 3.25 3.43 13.28
CA ASP A 190 3.02 4.84 13.63
C ASP A 190 4.35 5.57 13.86
N ARG A 191 5.34 4.91 14.48
CA ARG A 191 6.69 5.46 14.64
C ARG A 191 7.41 5.60 13.29
N VAL A 192 7.39 4.59 12.44
CA VAL A 192 8.03 4.67 11.11
C VAL A 192 7.39 5.76 10.25
N ARG A 193 6.07 5.88 10.32
CA ARG A 193 5.29 6.89 9.59
C ARG A 193 5.45 8.31 10.10
N SER A 194 6.12 8.52 11.24
CA SER A 194 6.53 9.87 11.66
C SER A 194 7.65 10.45 10.78
N THR A 195 8.31 9.62 9.96
CA THR A 195 9.28 10.03 8.95
C THR A 195 8.67 9.84 7.57
N MET A 196 8.43 10.94 6.86
CA MET A 196 7.88 10.92 5.51
C MET A 196 9.00 10.90 4.49
N VAL A 197 8.93 9.94 3.57
CA VAL A 197 9.91 9.73 2.50
C VAL A 197 9.28 9.97 1.13
N ALA A 198 10.10 10.29 0.14
CA ALA A 198 9.68 10.43 -1.25
C ALA A 198 9.26 9.07 -1.84
N PRO A 199 8.02 8.89 -2.30
CA PRO A 199 7.58 7.63 -2.92
C PRO A 199 8.12 7.45 -4.34
N VAL A 200 8.61 8.51 -4.96
CA VAL A 200 9.18 8.55 -6.31
C VAL A 200 10.35 9.52 -6.35
N THR A 201 11.26 9.33 -7.32
CA THR A 201 12.30 10.33 -7.64
C THR A 201 11.67 11.46 -8.44
N GLY A 202 11.98 12.72 -8.07
CA GLY A 202 11.42 13.89 -8.76
C GLY A 202 11.78 15.20 -8.07
N TYR A 203 11.17 16.29 -8.51
CA TYR A 203 11.39 17.61 -7.96
C TYR A 203 10.28 17.99 -7.00
N VAL A 204 10.68 18.57 -5.87
CA VAL A 204 9.72 19.09 -4.88
C VAL A 204 9.02 20.33 -5.42
N ALA A 205 7.73 20.40 -5.20
CA ALA A 205 6.89 21.55 -5.56
C ALA A 205 5.79 21.77 -4.50
N LYS A 206 5.32 23.02 -4.41
CA LYS A 206 4.19 23.43 -3.54
C LYS A 206 4.36 23.00 -2.08
N ARG A 207 5.53 23.23 -1.50
CA ARG A 207 5.71 23.00 -0.06
C ARG A 207 4.86 24.03 0.73
N SER A 208 3.91 23.51 1.50
CA SER A 208 3.00 24.29 2.35
C SER A 208 3.32 24.18 3.85
N VAL A 209 4.12 23.18 4.23
CA VAL A 209 4.45 22.89 5.64
C VAL A 209 5.62 23.73 6.13
N GLN A 210 5.61 24.07 7.44
CA GLN A 210 6.68 24.77 8.15
C GLN A 210 7.12 23.97 9.38
N VAL A 211 8.38 24.16 9.79
CA VAL A 211 8.90 23.61 11.06
C VAL A 211 8.08 24.18 12.22
N GLY A 212 7.71 23.32 13.18
CA GLY A 212 6.83 23.66 14.30
C GLY A 212 5.34 23.57 14.00
N SER A 213 4.93 23.37 12.74
CA SER A 213 3.53 23.17 12.39
C SER A 213 3.04 21.81 12.90
N ARG A 214 1.83 21.78 13.44
CA ARG A 214 1.13 20.52 13.75
C ARG A 214 0.34 20.06 12.53
N VAL A 215 0.58 18.84 12.10
CA VAL A 215 -0.02 18.25 10.90
C VAL A 215 -0.90 17.06 11.24
N GLN A 216 -1.89 16.77 10.38
CA GLN A 216 -2.83 15.66 10.55
C GLN A 216 -2.87 14.80 9.28
N PRO A 217 -3.24 13.52 9.37
CA PRO A 217 -3.37 12.64 8.23
C PRO A 217 -4.22 13.25 7.10
N GLY A 218 -3.72 13.11 5.87
CA GLY A 218 -4.40 13.62 4.68
C GLY A 218 -4.14 15.09 4.34
N THR A 219 -3.47 15.87 5.20
CA THR A 219 -3.09 17.27 4.88
C THR A 219 -1.91 17.27 3.92
N PRO A 220 -2.01 17.85 2.71
CA PRO A 220 -0.88 17.94 1.79
C PRO A 220 0.24 18.81 2.36
N LEU A 221 1.46 18.30 2.44
CA LEU A 221 2.63 19.00 2.94
C LEU A 221 3.47 19.58 1.81
N MET A 222 3.67 18.83 0.77
CA MET A 222 4.37 19.18 -0.47
C MET A 222 3.99 18.20 -1.57
N ALA A 223 4.46 18.42 -2.78
CA ALA A 223 4.30 17.48 -3.88
C ALA A 223 5.67 17.12 -4.47
N VAL A 224 5.81 15.93 -5.03
CA VAL A 224 6.96 15.50 -5.81
C VAL A 224 6.51 15.27 -7.24
N VAL A 225 7.23 15.87 -8.19
CA VAL A 225 6.94 15.81 -9.62
C VAL A 225 8.04 15.02 -10.32
N PRO A 226 7.77 13.78 -10.77
CA PRO A 226 8.69 13.00 -11.57
C PRO A 226 8.70 13.53 -13.02
N LEU A 227 9.76 14.23 -13.41
CA LEU A 227 9.86 14.81 -14.78
C LEU A 227 10.15 13.76 -15.88
N ASP A 228 10.42 12.53 -15.53
CA ASP A 228 10.51 11.38 -16.42
C ASP A 228 9.14 10.79 -16.81
N GLN A 229 8.07 11.23 -16.14
CA GLN A 229 6.69 10.73 -16.32
C GLN A 229 5.75 11.84 -16.79
N ILE A 230 6.25 12.76 -17.59
CA ILE A 230 5.46 13.82 -18.17
C ILE A 230 4.89 13.42 -19.54
N TRP A 231 3.83 14.08 -19.93
CA TRP A 231 3.18 13.94 -21.24
C TRP A 231 2.66 15.30 -21.72
N ILE A 232 2.22 15.37 -22.96
CA ILE A 232 1.51 16.55 -23.46
C ILE A 232 0.02 16.22 -23.57
N ASP A 233 -0.81 17.08 -23.01
CA ASP A 233 -2.25 17.09 -23.27
C ASP A 233 -2.52 18.17 -24.33
N ALA A 234 -2.79 17.73 -25.56
CA ALA A 234 -3.04 18.58 -26.71
C ALA A 234 -4.53 18.56 -27.07
N ASN A 235 -5.16 19.74 -27.04
CA ASN A 235 -6.59 19.88 -27.31
C ASN A 235 -6.84 20.12 -28.80
N PHE A 236 -7.26 19.11 -29.53
CA PHE A 236 -7.63 19.20 -30.93
C PHE A 236 -9.13 19.45 -31.10
N LYS A 237 -9.50 20.20 -32.15
CA LYS A 237 -10.90 20.39 -32.52
C LYS A 237 -11.48 19.07 -33.02
N GLU A 238 -12.77 18.83 -32.75
CA GLU A 238 -13.51 17.64 -33.20
C GLU A 238 -13.28 17.32 -34.68
N THR A 239 -13.19 18.37 -35.52
CA THR A 239 -12.96 18.24 -36.98
C THR A 239 -11.57 17.76 -37.36
N GLN A 240 -10.57 17.90 -36.49
CA GLN A 240 -9.18 17.49 -36.75
C GLN A 240 -8.91 16.01 -36.38
N LEU A 241 -9.84 15.37 -35.67
CA LEU A 241 -9.65 14.03 -35.14
C LEU A 241 -10.00 12.90 -36.12
N MET A 242 -10.57 13.21 -37.27
CA MET A 242 -11.11 12.21 -38.23
C MET A 242 -10.08 11.13 -38.57
N LYS A 243 -8.84 11.54 -38.87
CA LYS A 243 -7.74 10.65 -39.25
C LYS A 243 -6.74 10.37 -38.13
N MET A 244 -6.96 10.92 -36.95
CA MET A 244 -6.03 10.76 -35.81
C MET A 244 -6.15 9.35 -35.22
N ARG A 245 -5.01 8.70 -34.95
CA ARG A 245 -4.91 7.32 -34.45
C ARG A 245 -3.85 7.24 -33.38
N ILE A 246 -4.04 6.29 -32.43
CA ILE A 246 -3.03 5.95 -31.44
C ILE A 246 -1.80 5.39 -32.14
N GLY A 247 -0.62 5.87 -31.74
CA GLY A 247 0.68 5.48 -32.30
C GLY A 247 1.25 6.43 -33.32
N GLN A 248 0.46 7.37 -33.88
CA GLN A 248 0.96 8.36 -34.87
C GLN A 248 2.10 9.20 -34.25
N PRO A 249 3.13 9.52 -35.08
CA PRO A 249 4.24 10.35 -34.65
C PRO A 249 3.80 11.81 -34.45
N VAL A 250 4.42 12.46 -33.51
CA VAL A 250 4.12 13.84 -33.13
C VAL A 250 5.41 14.62 -32.95
N GLU A 251 5.44 15.83 -33.53
CA GLU A 251 6.46 16.83 -33.30
C GLU A 251 5.92 17.87 -32.31
N ILE A 252 6.73 18.26 -31.32
CA ILE A 252 6.35 19.15 -30.23
C ILE A 252 7.39 20.25 -30.08
N ASP A 253 6.96 21.49 -30.18
CA ASP A 253 7.76 22.66 -29.93
C ASP A 253 7.34 23.31 -28.60
N ALA A 254 8.27 23.43 -27.66
CA ALA A 254 8.00 24.10 -26.39
C ALA A 254 8.32 25.58 -26.48
N ASP A 255 7.37 26.44 -26.13
CA ASP A 255 7.54 27.90 -26.18
C ASP A 255 8.72 28.37 -25.32
N LEU A 256 9.02 27.69 -24.23
CA LEU A 256 10.17 27.97 -23.34
C LEU A 256 11.50 28.01 -24.08
N TYR A 257 11.67 27.17 -25.13
CA TYR A 257 12.92 27.03 -25.87
C TYR A 257 12.85 27.67 -27.28
N GLY A 258 11.75 28.40 -27.59
CA GLY A 258 11.63 29.24 -28.77
C GLY A 258 11.80 28.51 -30.09
N GLY A 259 11.35 27.24 -30.20
CA GLY A 259 11.44 26.43 -31.43
C GLY A 259 12.86 25.96 -31.79
N THR A 260 13.86 26.15 -30.90
CA THR A 260 15.23 25.67 -31.16
C THR A 260 15.41 24.19 -30.83
N VAL A 261 14.50 23.61 -30.05
CA VAL A 261 14.50 22.21 -29.65
C VAL A 261 13.15 21.61 -29.99
N ALA A 262 13.13 20.72 -30.98
CA ALA A 262 11.98 19.92 -31.28
C ALA A 262 11.99 18.64 -30.47
N TYR A 263 10.89 18.34 -29.79
CA TYR A 263 10.68 17.08 -29.11
C TYR A 263 9.83 16.16 -29.98
N HIS A 264 10.07 14.88 -29.87
CA HIS A 264 9.29 13.87 -30.57
C HIS A 264 8.46 13.05 -29.57
N GLY A 265 7.38 12.53 -30.07
CA GLY A 265 6.49 11.69 -29.29
C GLY A 265 5.52 10.92 -30.14
N LYS A 266 4.59 10.25 -29.48
CA LYS A 266 3.52 9.50 -30.14
C LYS A 266 2.19 9.74 -29.48
N VAL A 267 1.12 9.73 -30.25
CA VAL A 267 -0.24 9.73 -29.73
C VAL A 267 -0.42 8.49 -28.85
N GLU A 268 -0.62 8.69 -27.55
CA GLU A 268 -0.82 7.62 -26.57
C GLU A 268 -2.29 7.25 -26.44
N SER A 269 -3.16 8.26 -26.38
CA SER A 269 -4.61 8.05 -26.31
C SER A 269 -5.37 9.27 -26.81
N LEU A 270 -6.54 9.03 -27.39
CA LEU A 270 -7.53 10.07 -27.62
C LEU A 270 -8.50 10.08 -26.46
N GLY A 271 -8.84 11.29 -25.95
CA GLY A 271 -9.74 11.45 -24.85
C GLY A 271 -11.10 10.80 -25.09
N VAL A 272 -11.72 10.29 -24.06
CA VAL A 272 -13.04 9.64 -24.14
C VAL A 272 -14.20 10.63 -24.01
N GLY A 273 -13.90 11.92 -23.85
CA GLY A 273 -14.88 13.00 -23.76
C GLY A 273 -14.24 14.38 -23.82
N THR A 274 -15.04 15.38 -24.11
CA THR A 274 -14.62 16.78 -24.16
C THR A 274 -14.48 17.36 -22.76
N GLY A 275 -13.65 18.40 -22.60
CA GLY A 275 -13.48 19.07 -21.30
C GLY A 275 -14.81 19.58 -20.70
N SER A 276 -15.77 19.98 -21.54
CA SER A 276 -17.11 20.40 -21.10
C SER A 276 -17.95 19.24 -20.54
N ALA A 277 -17.75 18.01 -21.01
CA ALA A 277 -18.48 16.84 -20.53
C ALA A 277 -18.05 16.41 -19.12
N PHE A 278 -16.80 16.70 -18.73
CA PHE A 278 -16.24 16.37 -17.43
C PHE A 278 -16.18 17.56 -16.45
N SER A 279 -16.72 18.72 -16.85
CA SER A 279 -16.75 19.88 -15.95
C SER A 279 -17.80 19.68 -14.84
N LEU A 280 -17.51 20.19 -13.63
CA LEU A 280 -18.43 20.16 -12.47
C LEU A 280 -19.79 20.86 -12.76
N LEU A 281 -19.78 21.83 -13.68
CA LEU A 281 -20.98 22.55 -14.13
C LEU A 281 -20.96 22.57 -15.66
N PRO A 282 -21.52 21.53 -16.33
CA PRO A 282 -21.64 21.54 -17.78
C PRO A 282 -22.47 22.74 -18.24
N ALA A 283 -22.02 23.44 -19.27
CA ALA A 283 -22.79 24.54 -19.84
C ALA A 283 -24.10 24.01 -20.42
N GLN A 284 -25.23 24.32 -19.78
CA GLN A 284 -26.56 23.99 -20.25
C GLN A 284 -27.12 25.19 -21.03
N ASN A 285 -27.25 25.07 -22.33
CA ASN A 285 -27.95 26.04 -23.20
C ASN A 285 -29.46 25.75 -23.18
N ALA A 286 -30.08 25.81 -21.99
CA ALA A 286 -31.51 25.48 -21.82
C ALA A 286 -32.47 26.60 -22.23
N SER A 287 -31.98 27.85 -22.41
CA SER A 287 -32.80 28.99 -22.76
C SER A 287 -32.03 29.97 -23.64
N GLY A 288 -32.27 29.93 -24.94
CA GLY A 288 -31.67 30.87 -25.90
C GLY A 288 -31.44 30.29 -27.30
N ASN A 289 -30.95 31.10 -28.21
CA ASN A 289 -30.59 30.64 -29.58
C ASN A 289 -29.50 29.59 -29.47
N TRP A 290 -29.74 28.38 -29.99
CA TRP A 290 -28.75 27.34 -30.07
C TRP A 290 -27.63 27.73 -31.06
N ILE A 291 -26.38 27.74 -30.58
CA ILE A 291 -25.18 27.98 -31.39
C ILE A 291 -24.32 26.72 -31.30
N LYS A 292 -23.98 26.11 -32.44
CA LYS A 292 -23.04 25.00 -32.48
C LYS A 292 -21.63 25.52 -32.15
N ILE A 293 -21.09 25.11 -31.00
CA ILE A 293 -19.73 25.40 -30.60
C ILE A 293 -18.87 24.19 -30.94
N VAL A 294 -17.80 24.37 -31.66
CA VAL A 294 -16.81 23.32 -31.96
C VAL A 294 -16.17 22.88 -30.67
N GLN A 295 -16.32 21.62 -30.31
CA GLN A 295 -15.74 21.04 -29.10
C GLN A 295 -14.28 20.69 -29.34
N ARG A 296 -13.48 20.69 -28.26
CA ARG A 296 -12.09 20.19 -28.27
C ARG A 296 -12.01 18.89 -27.46
N LEU A 297 -11.21 17.95 -27.95
CA LEU A 297 -10.92 16.69 -27.31
C LEU A 297 -9.45 16.66 -26.91
N PRO A 298 -9.11 16.34 -25.66
CA PRO A 298 -7.72 16.18 -25.24
C PRO A 298 -7.13 14.91 -25.86
N VAL A 299 -5.99 15.05 -26.48
CA VAL A 299 -5.16 13.97 -26.99
C VAL A 299 -3.91 13.90 -26.16
N ARG A 300 -3.67 12.75 -25.53
CA ARG A 300 -2.48 12.53 -24.73
C ARG A 300 -1.35 12.05 -25.61
N ILE A 301 -0.23 12.73 -25.51
CA ILE A 301 0.98 12.45 -26.30
C ILE A 301 2.09 12.06 -25.33
N ARG A 302 2.63 10.88 -25.53
CA ARG A 302 3.80 10.40 -24.81
C ARG A 302 5.05 10.97 -25.45
N LEU A 303 5.88 11.62 -24.65
CA LEU A 303 7.17 12.15 -25.08
C LEU A 303 8.21 11.02 -25.20
N ASP A 304 9.05 11.11 -26.18
CA ASP A 304 10.28 10.32 -26.25
C ASP A 304 11.33 10.93 -25.31
N PRO A 305 12.19 10.12 -24.66
CA PRO A 305 13.12 10.62 -23.64
C PRO A 305 14.25 11.47 -24.23
N GLU A 306 14.39 11.54 -25.56
CA GLU A 306 15.40 12.35 -26.22
C GLU A 306 15.25 13.83 -25.83
N HIS A 307 16.36 14.47 -25.52
CA HIS A 307 16.47 15.90 -25.16
C HIS A 307 15.93 16.27 -23.78
N LEU A 308 15.13 15.46 -23.07
CA LEU A 308 14.54 15.83 -21.77
C LEU A 308 15.61 16.04 -20.70
N ASP A 309 16.73 15.32 -20.73
CA ASP A 309 17.83 15.50 -19.78
C ASP A 309 18.52 16.85 -19.91
N LYS A 310 18.70 17.34 -21.14
CA LYS A 310 19.38 18.60 -21.43
C LYS A 310 18.44 19.79 -21.41
N TYR A 311 17.21 19.59 -21.85
CA TYR A 311 16.17 20.60 -21.97
C TYR A 311 14.89 20.10 -21.26
N PRO A 312 14.85 20.09 -19.93
CA PRO A 312 13.73 19.52 -19.19
C PRO A 312 12.47 20.37 -19.38
N LEU A 313 11.37 19.68 -19.71
CA LEU A 313 10.04 20.29 -19.72
C LEU A 313 9.46 20.30 -18.28
N ARG A 314 8.71 21.34 -17.97
CA ARG A 314 8.04 21.51 -16.67
C ARG A 314 6.53 21.46 -16.87
N ILE A 315 5.81 20.94 -15.87
CA ILE A 315 4.34 20.89 -15.89
C ILE A 315 3.79 22.31 -16.02
N GLY A 316 2.79 22.45 -16.88
CA GLY A 316 2.08 23.71 -17.14
C GLY A 316 2.68 24.58 -18.22
N LEU A 317 3.80 24.19 -18.86
CA LEU A 317 4.33 24.91 -20.03
C LEU A 317 3.44 24.70 -21.23
N SER A 318 3.25 25.77 -22.03
CA SER A 318 2.58 25.70 -23.34
C SER A 318 3.51 25.13 -24.40
N THR A 319 2.89 24.41 -25.32
CA THR A 319 3.58 23.77 -26.45
C THR A 319 2.74 23.87 -27.71
N ASN A 320 3.42 23.86 -28.87
CA ASN A 320 2.80 23.67 -30.16
C ASN A 320 2.98 22.22 -30.58
N VAL A 321 1.92 21.59 -31.03
CA VAL A 321 1.90 20.16 -31.31
C VAL A 321 1.46 19.94 -32.77
N THR A 322 2.25 19.18 -33.55
CA THR A 322 1.94 18.78 -34.90
C THR A 322 1.92 17.25 -35.01
N VAL A 323 0.78 16.69 -35.35
CA VAL A 323 0.57 15.25 -35.54
C VAL A 323 0.66 14.89 -36.99
N ASP A 324 1.46 13.88 -37.32
CA ASP A 324 1.54 13.29 -38.69
C ASP A 324 0.47 12.21 -38.87
N LEU A 325 -0.45 12.44 -39.77
CA LEU A 325 -1.61 11.60 -40.05
C LEU A 325 -1.41 10.61 -41.21
N HIS A 326 -0.20 10.42 -41.75
CA HIS A 326 0.03 9.51 -42.87
C HIS A 326 -0.32 8.06 -42.57
N ASP A 327 -0.14 7.62 -41.32
CA ASP A 327 -0.48 6.27 -40.87
C ASP A 327 -1.83 6.26 -40.16
N GLU A 328 -2.87 5.80 -40.81
CA GLU A 328 -4.24 5.66 -40.30
C GLU A 328 -4.54 4.25 -39.73
N ASN A 329 -3.54 3.34 -39.65
CA ASN A 329 -3.77 1.93 -39.28
C ASN A 329 -3.93 1.73 -37.75
N GLY A 330 -3.60 2.72 -36.91
CA GLY A 330 -3.73 2.64 -35.47
C GLY A 330 -5.19 2.61 -34.98
N PRO A 331 -5.45 2.10 -33.77
CA PRO A 331 -6.78 2.14 -33.18
C PRO A 331 -7.16 3.56 -32.75
N VAL A 332 -8.47 3.85 -32.70
CA VAL A 332 -9.01 5.12 -32.14
C VAL A 332 -9.12 5.07 -30.62
N LEU A 333 -9.38 3.89 -30.05
CA LEU A 333 -9.43 3.65 -28.62
C LEU A 333 -8.52 2.47 -28.28
N ALA A 334 -7.96 2.46 -27.07
CA ALA A 334 -7.12 1.37 -26.61
C ALA A 334 -7.89 0.03 -26.64
N PRO A 335 -7.41 -1.00 -27.38
CA PRO A 335 -8.18 -2.22 -27.60
C PRO A 335 -8.19 -3.17 -26.40
N HIS A 336 -7.26 -3.04 -25.48
CA HIS A 336 -7.09 -3.94 -24.36
C HIS A 336 -6.85 -3.19 -23.05
N PRO A 337 -7.32 -3.72 -21.89
CA PRO A 337 -6.95 -3.20 -20.59
C PRO A 337 -5.46 -3.40 -20.33
N GLN A 338 -4.90 -2.59 -19.45
CA GLN A 338 -3.50 -2.70 -19.02
C GLN A 338 -3.37 -3.81 -17.97
N ASP A 339 -2.52 -4.80 -18.22
CA ASP A 339 -2.30 -5.94 -17.30
C ASP A 339 -1.39 -5.60 -16.12
N LYS A 340 -0.62 -4.52 -16.21
CA LYS A 340 0.34 -4.11 -15.16
C LYS A 340 0.03 -2.70 -14.66
N PRO A 341 0.27 -2.42 -13.35
CA PRO A 341 0.17 -1.07 -12.83
C PRO A 341 1.10 -0.12 -13.60
N ARG A 342 0.60 1.03 -14.01
CA ARG A 342 1.41 2.06 -14.67
C ARG A 342 2.42 2.70 -13.73
N PHE A 343 2.00 2.89 -12.48
CA PHE A 343 2.79 3.54 -11.44
C PHE A 343 2.70 2.72 -10.16
N ALA A 344 3.83 2.46 -9.54
CA ALA A 344 3.93 1.74 -8.28
C ALA A 344 5.12 2.27 -7.47
N THR A 345 5.10 2.09 -6.18
CA THR A 345 6.23 2.36 -5.28
C THR A 345 6.38 1.18 -4.32
N ASP A 346 7.59 0.81 -3.99
CA ASP A 346 7.97 -0.25 -3.06
C ASP A 346 8.50 0.29 -1.72
N VAL A 347 8.55 1.60 -1.56
CA VAL A 347 9.14 2.29 -0.39
C VAL A 347 8.51 1.86 0.94
N TYR A 348 7.26 1.39 0.92
CA TYR A 348 6.51 1.00 2.11
C TYR A 348 6.49 -0.51 2.37
N ASP A 349 7.00 -1.35 1.46
CA ASP A 349 6.83 -2.81 1.49
C ASP A 349 7.54 -3.48 2.67
N HIS A 350 8.65 -2.92 3.13
CA HIS A 350 9.46 -3.49 4.20
C HIS A 350 8.98 -3.18 5.62
N GLN A 351 8.14 -2.16 5.80
CA GLN A 351 7.72 -1.66 7.11
C GLN A 351 7.02 -2.71 7.96
N LEU A 352 6.12 -3.49 7.35
CA LEU A 352 5.39 -4.54 8.06
C LEU A 352 6.28 -5.73 8.42
N ALA A 353 7.20 -6.10 7.53
CA ALA A 353 8.14 -7.19 7.77
C ALA A 353 9.10 -6.88 8.93
N GLU A 354 9.55 -5.63 9.06
CA GLU A 354 10.36 -5.18 10.19
C GLU A 354 9.59 -5.22 11.52
N ALA A 355 8.30 -4.82 11.51
CA ALA A 355 7.43 -4.95 12.66
C ALA A 355 7.24 -6.42 13.07
N ASP A 356 7.05 -7.33 12.11
CA ASP A 356 6.92 -8.76 12.36
C ASP A 356 8.21 -9.37 12.94
N ASN A 357 9.38 -8.94 12.48
CA ASN A 357 10.66 -9.35 13.05
C ASN A 357 10.81 -8.91 14.51
N LEU A 358 10.40 -7.68 14.84
CA LEU A 358 10.39 -7.18 16.21
C LEU A 358 9.46 -8.01 17.11
N VAL A 359 8.23 -8.29 16.65
CA VAL A 359 7.25 -9.13 17.34
C VAL A 359 7.81 -10.53 17.57
N ALA A 360 8.36 -11.18 16.55
CA ALA A 360 8.92 -12.52 16.64
C ALA A 360 10.07 -12.59 17.65
N ARG A 361 10.95 -11.59 17.67
CA ARG A 361 12.04 -11.49 18.62
C ARG A 361 11.53 -11.42 20.07
N ILE A 362 10.56 -10.56 20.37
CA ILE A 362 10.01 -10.42 21.73
C ILE A 362 9.30 -11.70 22.16
N ILE A 363 8.55 -12.36 21.29
CA ILE A 363 7.90 -13.64 21.59
C ILE A 363 8.95 -14.71 21.89
N HIS A 364 10.01 -14.81 21.10
CA HIS A 364 11.08 -15.78 21.32
C HIS A 364 11.80 -15.53 22.65
N GLU A 365 12.25 -14.30 22.92
CA GLU A 365 12.97 -13.92 24.15
C GLU A 365 12.16 -14.21 25.42
N ASN A 366 10.84 -14.01 25.41
CA ASN A 366 9.98 -14.18 26.57
C ASN A 366 9.28 -15.56 26.63
N GLY A 367 9.23 -16.27 25.50
CA GLY A 367 8.65 -17.61 25.38
C GLY A 367 9.63 -18.73 25.74
N GLU A 368 10.89 -18.65 25.30
CA GLU A 368 11.87 -19.75 25.38
C GLU A 368 12.92 -19.62 26.50
N GLN A 369 13.26 -18.40 26.96
CA GLN A 369 14.34 -18.19 27.94
C GLN A 369 14.16 -18.90 29.30
N ALA A 370 13.00 -19.44 29.61
CA ALA A 370 12.83 -20.20 30.88
C ALA A 370 13.27 -21.67 30.80
N ARG A 371 13.45 -22.25 29.60
CA ARG A 371 14.01 -23.61 29.48
C ARG A 371 15.51 -23.64 29.80
N ALA A 372 16.23 -22.56 29.51
CA ALA A 372 17.67 -22.48 29.78
C ALA A 372 17.99 -22.14 31.25
N ALA A 373 17.14 -21.39 31.95
CA ALA A 373 17.36 -21.02 33.37
C ALA A 373 16.93 -22.12 34.34
N GLY A 374 16.05 -23.05 33.95
CA GLY A 374 15.57 -24.17 34.80
C GLY A 374 16.45 -25.44 34.77
N LEU A 375 17.40 -25.53 33.86
CA LEU A 375 18.32 -26.69 33.71
C LEU A 375 19.71 -26.49 34.36
N GLY A 376 19.91 -25.35 35.03
CA GLY A 376 21.21 -25.03 35.66
C GLY A 376 21.27 -25.18 37.18
N GLN A 377 20.26 -25.75 37.84
CA GLN A 377 20.28 -26.07 39.25
C GLN A 377 19.69 -27.46 39.51
N ASN A 378 20.50 -28.48 39.31
CA ASN A 378 20.48 -29.76 40.00
C ASN A 378 21.87 -30.38 39.96
#